data_276528a36c7793c937d004b791aa9eae
#
_entry.id   276528a36c7793c937d004b791aa9eae
#
_cell.length_a   1.000
_cell.length_b   1.000
_cell.length_c   1.000
_cell.angle_alpha   90.00
_cell.angle_beta   90.00
_cell.angle_gamma   90.00
#
_symmetry.space_group_name_H-M   'P 1'
#
loop_
_entity.id
_entity.type
_entity.pdbx_description
1 polymer ?
#
loop_
_entity_poly.entity_id
_entity_poly.type
_entity_poly.pdbx_seq_one_letter_code
_entity_poly.pdbx_strand_id
1 'polypeptide(L)'
;MALTKETVVDKIEVLEMGQVQVRTATRILEDGVQLSQAYSRHILVPSTKDSGSWADTDISGEDASVQAQANAKWTAAVKTAYQEMIDAQAV
;
A
#
# COMPACT_ATOMS: atom_id res chain seq x y z
N MET A 1 -21.68 -7.18 27.55
CA MET A 1 -20.33 -7.40 26.98
C MET A 1 -20.43 -7.33 25.47
N ALA A 2 -19.80 -6.33 24.87
CA ALA A 2 -19.84 -6.11 23.42
C ALA A 2 -18.45 -6.27 22.85
N LEU A 3 -18.31 -7.23 21.92
CA LEU A 3 -17.08 -7.41 21.15
C LEU A 3 -17.24 -6.71 19.82
N THR A 4 -16.25 -5.90 19.47
CA THR A 4 -16.20 -5.23 18.18
C THR A 4 -14.89 -5.52 17.50
N LYS A 5 -14.91 -5.48 16.15
CA LYS A 5 -13.74 -5.65 15.33
C LYS A 5 -13.48 -4.34 14.58
N GLU A 6 -12.26 -3.84 14.70
CA GLU A 6 -11.84 -2.62 14.01
C GLU A 6 -10.70 -2.97 13.07
N THR A 7 -10.81 -2.53 11.82
CA THR A 7 -9.77 -2.72 10.82
C THR A 7 -9.35 -1.35 10.31
N VAL A 8 -8.08 -1.01 10.50
CA VAL A 8 -7.55 0.30 10.10
C VAL A 8 -6.18 0.14 9.44
N VAL A 9 -5.88 1.04 8.52
CA VAL A 9 -4.52 1.20 8.02
C VAL A 9 -3.77 2.02 9.07
N ASP A 10 -2.83 1.39 9.76
CA ASP A 10 -2.14 2.05 10.88
C ASP A 10 -0.73 2.52 10.54
N LYS A 11 -0.20 2.12 9.38
CA LYS A 11 1.12 2.57 8.93
C LYS A 11 1.19 2.58 7.42
N ILE A 12 1.69 3.67 6.87
CA ILE A 12 1.98 3.80 5.44
C ILE A 12 3.43 4.25 5.33
N GLU A 13 4.23 3.49 4.58
CA GLU A 13 5.64 3.82 4.38
C GLU A 13 5.89 3.99 2.88
N VAL A 14 6.34 5.19 2.50
CA VAL A 14 6.58 5.54 1.10
C VAL A 14 8.08 5.53 0.86
N LEU A 15 8.52 4.71 -0.09
CA LEU A 15 9.93 4.52 -0.39
C LEU A 15 10.36 5.41 -1.55
N GLU A 16 11.68 5.59 -1.68
CA GLU A 16 12.27 6.48 -2.68
C GLU A 16 11.83 6.14 -4.11
N MET A 17 11.78 4.86 -4.45
CA MET A 17 11.43 4.41 -5.80
C MET A 17 9.93 4.30 -6.03
N GLY A 18 9.12 4.79 -5.10
CA GLY A 18 7.68 4.83 -5.24
C GLY A 18 6.92 3.65 -4.67
N GLN A 19 7.60 2.65 -4.10
CA GLN A 19 6.89 1.57 -3.44
C GLN A 19 6.20 2.13 -2.19
N VAL A 20 4.96 1.71 -1.97
CA VAL A 20 4.17 2.10 -0.80
C VAL A 20 3.88 0.84 0.00
N GLN A 21 4.41 0.76 1.21
CA GLN A 21 4.15 -0.35 2.11
C GLN A 21 2.99 0.01 3.03
N VAL A 22 1.99 -0.85 3.07
CA VAL A 22 0.76 -0.61 3.83
C VAL A 22 0.65 -1.68 4.91
N ARG A 23 0.50 -1.25 6.15
CA ARG A 23 0.21 -2.15 7.26
C ARG A 23 -1.22 -1.91 7.73
N THR A 24 -1.98 -2.98 7.82
CA THR A 24 -3.36 -2.94 8.30
C THR A 24 -3.41 -3.63 9.66
N ALA A 25 -3.98 -2.95 10.64
CA ALA A 25 -4.20 -3.51 11.97
C ALA A 25 -5.64 -3.95 12.09
N THR A 26 -5.85 -5.17 12.58
CA THR A 26 -7.17 -5.66 12.95
C THR A 26 -7.19 -5.80 14.46
N ARG A 27 -8.10 -5.08 15.11
CA ARG A 27 -8.19 -5.02 16.56
C ARG A 27 -9.51 -5.60 17.03
N ILE A 28 -9.46 -6.37 18.09
CA ILE A 28 -10.65 -6.88 18.76
C ILE A 28 -10.77 -6.11 20.07
N LEU A 29 -11.94 -5.49 20.28
CA LEU A 29 -12.19 -4.68 21.46
C LEU A 29 -13.39 -5.25 22.23
N GLU A 30 -13.34 -5.14 23.54
CA GLU A 30 -14.46 -5.44 24.43
C GLU A 30 -14.78 -4.20 25.20
N ASP A 31 -15.99 -3.66 24.98
CA ASP A 31 -16.45 -2.43 25.64
C ASP A 31 -15.46 -1.27 25.49
N GLY A 32 -14.84 -1.15 24.29
CA GLY A 32 -13.87 -0.12 23.98
C GLY A 32 -12.45 -0.40 24.39
N VAL A 33 -12.19 -1.55 25.05
CA VAL A 33 -10.86 -1.93 25.50
C VAL A 33 -10.27 -2.96 24.54
N GLN A 34 -9.08 -2.69 24.03
CA GLN A 34 -8.42 -3.59 23.08
C GLN A 34 -7.97 -4.89 23.77
N LEU A 35 -8.44 -6.03 23.25
CA LEU A 35 -8.06 -7.35 23.75
C LEU A 35 -6.94 -7.96 22.92
N SER A 36 -6.96 -7.75 21.61
CA SER A 36 -5.94 -8.34 20.73
C SER A 36 -5.78 -7.50 19.48
N GLN A 37 -4.65 -7.70 18.79
CA GLN A 37 -4.34 -6.99 17.57
C GLN A 37 -3.49 -7.89 16.67
N ALA A 38 -3.84 -7.90 15.40
CA ALA A 38 -3.08 -8.60 14.37
C ALA A 38 -2.76 -7.63 13.23
N TYR A 39 -1.66 -7.87 12.54
CA TYR A 39 -1.23 -7.04 11.42
C TYR A 39 -1.17 -7.84 10.14
N SER A 40 -1.51 -7.19 9.04
CA SER A 40 -1.19 -7.68 7.71
C SER A 40 -0.52 -6.58 6.92
N ARG A 41 0.35 -6.95 6.00
CA ARG A 41 1.10 -6.00 5.19
C ARG A 41 0.98 -6.33 3.72
N HIS A 42 0.93 -5.30 2.90
CA HIS A 42 1.04 -5.46 1.47
C HIS A 42 1.81 -4.29 0.88
N ILE A 43 2.32 -4.47 -0.34
CA ILE A 43 3.13 -3.47 -1.02
C ILE A 43 2.45 -3.08 -2.31
N LEU A 44 2.41 -1.76 -2.58
CA LEU A 44 1.94 -1.21 -3.83
C LEU A 44 3.14 -0.66 -4.59
N VAL A 45 3.17 -0.87 -5.90
CA VAL A 45 4.22 -0.36 -6.77
C VAL A 45 3.65 0.68 -7.73
N PRO A 46 4.45 1.67 -8.19
CA PRO A 46 3.91 2.77 -8.99
C PRO A 46 3.43 2.36 -10.38
N SER A 47 3.95 1.26 -10.91
CA SER A 47 3.55 0.74 -12.22
C SER A 47 3.59 -0.77 -12.21
N THR A 48 2.72 -1.39 -12.99
CA THR A 48 2.69 -2.84 -13.15
C THR A 48 2.97 -3.21 -14.60
N LYS A 49 3.68 -4.31 -14.80
CA LYS A 49 4.03 -4.79 -16.13
C LYS A 49 3.24 -6.05 -16.45
N ASP A 50 2.50 -6.02 -17.54
CA ASP A 50 1.70 -7.13 -18.01
C ASP A 50 1.97 -7.35 -19.48
N SER A 51 2.38 -8.58 -19.83
CA SER A 51 2.68 -8.97 -21.22
C SER A 51 3.67 -8.02 -21.92
N GLY A 52 4.65 -7.52 -21.15
CA GLY A 52 5.68 -6.62 -21.67
C GLY A 52 5.29 -5.15 -21.72
N SER A 53 4.07 -4.81 -21.31
CA SER A 53 3.59 -3.42 -21.32
C SER A 53 3.42 -2.90 -19.90
N TRP A 54 3.83 -1.65 -19.68
CA TRP A 54 3.66 -0.98 -18.40
C TRP A 54 2.30 -0.27 -18.34
N ALA A 55 1.69 -0.34 -17.18
CA ALA A 55 0.41 0.33 -16.89
C ALA A 55 0.44 0.91 -15.49
N ASP A 56 -0.37 1.92 -15.25
CA ASP A 56 -0.52 2.48 -13.91
C ASP A 56 -1.18 1.46 -12.99
N THR A 57 -0.67 1.38 -11.77
CA THR A 57 -1.22 0.48 -10.76
C THR A 57 -2.60 0.98 -10.32
N ASP A 58 -3.58 0.08 -10.33
CA ASP A 58 -4.93 0.40 -9.86
C ASP A 58 -4.97 0.31 -8.34
N ILE A 59 -5.24 1.44 -7.68
CA ILE A 59 -5.35 1.53 -6.22
C ILE A 59 -6.77 1.90 -5.78
N SER A 60 -7.75 1.76 -6.67
CA SER A 60 -9.13 2.16 -6.37
C SER A 60 -9.74 1.39 -5.19
N GLY A 61 -9.24 0.19 -4.90
CA GLY A 61 -9.68 -0.60 -3.75
C GLY A 61 -8.95 -0.31 -2.45
N GLU A 62 -7.98 0.61 -2.44
CA GLU A 62 -7.21 0.92 -1.26
C GLU A 62 -7.90 1.96 -0.38
N ASP A 63 -7.48 2.03 0.88
CA ASP A 63 -7.94 3.07 1.79
C ASP A 63 -7.65 4.47 1.23
N ALA A 64 -8.51 5.44 1.52
CA ALA A 64 -8.36 6.80 1.00
C ALA A 64 -7.01 7.42 1.35
N SER A 65 -6.49 7.18 2.56
CA SER A 65 -5.18 7.67 2.97
C SER A 65 -4.06 7.06 2.14
N VAL A 66 -4.17 5.77 1.81
CA VAL A 66 -3.20 5.07 0.96
C VAL A 66 -3.22 5.65 -0.44
N GLN A 67 -4.42 5.85 -1.00
CA GLN A 67 -4.56 6.45 -2.33
C GLN A 67 -3.93 7.84 -2.39
N ALA A 68 -4.16 8.66 -1.37
CA ALA A 68 -3.61 10.01 -1.32
C ALA A 68 -2.08 10.00 -1.28
N GLN A 69 -1.48 9.15 -0.46
CA GLN A 69 -0.03 9.03 -0.36
C GLN A 69 0.58 8.49 -1.66
N ALA A 70 -0.01 7.46 -2.23
CA ALA A 70 0.46 6.89 -3.48
C ALA A 70 0.38 7.90 -4.63
N ASN A 71 -0.74 8.59 -4.76
CA ASN A 71 -0.91 9.59 -5.82
C ASN A 71 0.07 10.75 -5.67
N ALA A 72 0.37 11.17 -4.45
CA ALA A 72 1.35 12.23 -4.20
C ALA A 72 2.77 11.80 -4.61
N LYS A 73 3.13 10.55 -4.38
CA LYS A 73 4.47 10.03 -4.70
C LYS A 73 4.61 9.62 -6.16
N TRP A 74 3.55 9.07 -6.77
CA TRP A 74 3.62 8.48 -8.11
C TRP A 74 3.51 9.53 -9.22
N THR A 75 4.52 10.36 -9.33
CA THR A 75 4.66 11.29 -10.46
C THR A 75 5.15 10.53 -11.70
N ALA A 76 5.08 11.17 -12.85
CA ALA A 76 5.61 10.57 -14.10
C ALA A 76 7.09 10.21 -13.96
N ALA A 77 7.87 11.06 -13.31
CA ALA A 77 9.30 10.80 -13.09
C ALA A 77 9.54 9.59 -12.22
N VAL A 78 8.77 9.42 -11.15
CA VAL A 78 8.88 8.27 -10.24
C VAL A 78 8.49 6.98 -10.96
N LYS A 79 7.40 7.00 -11.73
CA LYS A 79 6.96 5.83 -12.50
C LYS A 79 8.03 5.39 -13.50
N THR A 80 8.61 6.35 -14.23
CA THR A 80 9.67 6.07 -15.20
C THR A 80 10.91 5.49 -14.51
N ALA A 81 11.34 6.08 -13.39
CA ALA A 81 12.50 5.59 -12.65
C ALA A 81 12.27 4.17 -12.14
N TYR A 82 11.08 3.88 -11.64
CA TYR A 82 10.74 2.54 -11.19
C TYR A 82 10.78 1.52 -12.34
N GLN A 83 10.18 1.89 -13.48
CA GLN A 83 10.17 1.03 -14.67
C GLN A 83 11.59 0.73 -15.15
N GLU A 84 12.45 1.74 -15.19
CA GLU A 84 13.85 1.58 -15.60
C GLU A 84 14.62 0.68 -14.63
N MET A 85 14.36 0.83 -13.32
CA MET A 85 15.00 -0.01 -12.31
C MET A 85 14.62 -1.48 -12.48
N ILE A 86 13.34 -1.77 -12.69
CA ILE A 86 12.87 -3.14 -12.87
C ILE A 86 13.40 -3.73 -14.17
N ASP A 87 13.37 -2.97 -15.26
CA ASP A 87 13.88 -3.43 -16.55
C ASP A 87 15.39 -3.71 -16.48
N ALA A 88 16.14 -2.94 -15.71
CA ALA A 88 17.57 -3.16 -15.50
C ALA A 88 17.84 -4.43 -14.69
N GLN A 89 16.93 -4.85 -13.83
CA GLN A 89 17.05 -6.08 -13.05
C GLN A 89 16.63 -7.32 -13.84
N ALA A 90 15.81 -7.16 -14.86
CA ALA A 90 15.28 -8.23 -15.69
C ALA A 90 16.26 -8.62 -16.80
N VAL A 91 17.40 -9.17 -16.41
CA VAL A 91 18.46 -9.50 -17.38
C VAL A 91 18.45 -11.00 -17.67
#